data_840b5770a8c53e08116fd5552502345b
#
_entry.id   840b5770a8c53e08116fd5552502345b
#
_cell.length_a   1.000
_cell.length_b   1.000
_cell.length_c   1.000
_cell.angle_alpha   90.00
_cell.angle_beta   90.00
_cell.angle_gamma   90.00
#
_symmetry.space_group_name_H-M   'P 1'
#
loop_
_entity.id
_entity.type
_entity.pdbx_description
1 polymer ?
#
loop_
_entity_poly.entity_id
_entity_poly.type
_entity_poly.pdbx_seq_one_letter_code
_entity_poly.pdbx_strand_id
1 'polypeptide(L)'
;CNFTNLGASPDDYESQNTYFCISALKSYTPDDFIYLVDSHNIPYYEKKLGQLFCQGTSREIVNMLITECDRSGAKIELDCNVQEVQLLNRYHVTVNDRLIQSDSLVMATGGASIPQMGSTKFTYQIAQQFGVPVTEIRPGLVPLTFSGPRLEFCKNLAGLSIPSIVSSNSYQFEESILFTHKGISGPAILQISSHWREKKPITIDLLPHFDLLSHLKSERSLHPRSALTTLLSRQLPRNFVKALSGTYLPDRPINTLSDKHIDSVATKLKKWDLYPSGTEGYRTAEVSLGGVDTSNLSSRTMEANDIPGLYFIGEAVDVTGPLGGYNFQWAWASGFAAGQYV
;
A
#
# COMPACT_ATOMS: atom_id res chain seq x y z
N CYS A 1 -6.48 3.38 -13.83
CA CYS A 1 -6.43 2.20 -12.96
C CYS A 1 -5.10 1.50 -13.13
N ASN A 2 -4.34 1.33 -12.03
CA ASN A 2 -3.18 0.44 -12.03
C ASN A 2 -3.69 -1.01 -11.93
N PHE A 3 -3.41 -1.86 -12.92
CA PHE A 3 -3.97 -3.21 -12.95
C PHE A 3 -2.93 -4.32 -12.72
N THR A 4 -1.64 -4.06 -12.92
CA THR A 4 -0.53 -4.97 -12.59
C THR A 4 0.80 -4.22 -12.55
N ASN A 5 1.88 -4.94 -12.27
CA ASN A 5 3.26 -4.45 -12.34
C ASN A 5 4.13 -5.46 -13.09
N LEU A 6 4.89 -4.98 -14.09
CA LEU A 6 5.81 -5.80 -14.90
C LEU A 6 6.90 -6.50 -14.07
N GLY A 7 7.31 -5.85 -12.97
CA GLY A 7 8.34 -6.36 -12.06
C GLY A 7 7.81 -7.25 -10.94
N ALA A 8 6.50 -7.55 -10.90
CA ALA A 8 5.94 -8.32 -9.78
C ALA A 8 6.54 -9.74 -9.74
N SER A 9 7.28 -10.00 -8.68
CA SER A 9 7.92 -11.29 -8.41
C SER A 9 7.56 -11.78 -7.00
N PRO A 10 7.68 -13.08 -6.71
CA PRO A 10 7.39 -13.60 -5.37
C PRO A 10 8.17 -12.92 -4.23
N ASP A 11 9.37 -12.42 -4.51
CA ASP A 11 10.24 -11.78 -3.53
C ASP A 11 9.72 -10.39 -3.06
N ASP A 12 8.77 -9.83 -3.79
CA ASP A 12 8.15 -8.53 -3.47
C ASP A 12 7.03 -8.65 -2.43
N TYR A 13 6.56 -9.86 -2.15
CA TYR A 13 5.38 -10.07 -1.29
C TYR A 13 5.76 -10.47 0.13
N GLU A 14 5.10 -9.82 1.08
CA GLU A 14 5.19 -10.14 2.51
C GLU A 14 4.07 -11.08 2.94
N SER A 15 4.43 -12.11 3.69
CA SER A 15 3.55 -13.07 4.35
C SER A 15 4.32 -13.69 5.53
N GLN A 16 3.63 -14.21 6.52
CA GLN A 16 4.29 -15.03 7.54
C GLN A 16 4.95 -16.28 6.93
N ASN A 17 4.40 -16.81 5.84
CA ASN A 17 5.01 -17.83 5.00
C ASN A 17 5.47 -17.19 3.68
N THR A 18 6.72 -16.73 3.64
CA THR A 18 7.32 -16.00 2.50
C THR A 18 7.29 -16.76 1.16
N TYR A 19 7.17 -18.09 1.19
CA TYR A 19 7.16 -18.92 -0.02
C TYR A 19 5.76 -19.24 -0.54
N PHE A 20 4.72 -18.87 0.20
CA PHE A 20 3.35 -19.26 -0.14
C PHE A 20 2.90 -18.77 -1.51
N CYS A 21 3.18 -17.51 -1.84
CA CYS A 21 2.72 -16.87 -3.09
C CYS A 21 3.40 -17.39 -4.36
N ILE A 22 4.54 -18.10 -4.25
CA ILE A 22 5.40 -18.50 -5.38
C ILE A 22 4.63 -19.30 -6.43
N SER A 23 3.86 -20.30 -6.01
CA SER A 23 3.16 -21.18 -6.93
C SER A 23 2.12 -20.43 -7.76
N ALA A 24 1.27 -19.64 -7.12
CA ALA A 24 0.23 -18.87 -7.78
C ALA A 24 0.82 -17.81 -8.73
N LEU A 25 1.79 -17.02 -8.28
CA LEU A 25 2.41 -15.97 -9.09
C LEU A 25 3.19 -16.50 -10.29
N LYS A 26 3.75 -17.72 -10.20
CA LYS A 26 4.38 -18.39 -11.34
C LYS A 26 3.38 -19.02 -12.30
N SER A 27 2.18 -19.39 -11.81
CA SER A 27 1.13 -19.99 -12.64
C SER A 27 0.31 -18.95 -13.40
N TYR A 28 0.30 -17.71 -12.92
CA TYR A 28 -0.37 -16.58 -13.58
C TYR A 28 0.44 -15.32 -13.38
N THR A 29 1.22 -15.00 -14.37
CA THR A 29 2.20 -13.91 -14.38
C THR A 29 1.57 -12.57 -14.77
N PRO A 30 2.28 -11.43 -14.59
CA PRO A 30 1.86 -10.16 -15.18
C PRO A 30 1.58 -10.24 -16.69
N ASP A 31 2.39 -11.00 -17.45
CA ASP A 31 2.23 -11.15 -18.89
C ASP A 31 0.92 -11.86 -19.26
N ASP A 32 0.47 -12.83 -18.45
CA ASP A 32 -0.80 -13.52 -18.65
C ASP A 32 -1.98 -12.55 -18.50
N PHE A 33 -1.95 -11.66 -17.48
CA PHE A 33 -3.00 -10.67 -17.32
C PHE A 33 -2.92 -9.58 -18.41
N ILE A 34 -1.74 -9.16 -18.82
CA ILE A 34 -1.54 -8.23 -19.94
C ILE A 34 -2.11 -8.83 -21.23
N TYR A 35 -1.84 -10.10 -21.50
CA TYR A 35 -2.42 -10.80 -22.66
C TYR A 35 -3.96 -10.75 -22.65
N LEU A 36 -4.59 -10.93 -21.50
CA LEU A 36 -6.05 -10.78 -21.35
C LEU A 36 -6.50 -9.34 -21.65
N VAL A 37 -5.81 -8.33 -21.12
CA VAL A 37 -6.09 -6.91 -21.37
C VAL A 37 -5.95 -6.58 -22.86
N ASP A 38 -4.90 -7.07 -23.52
CA ASP A 38 -4.66 -6.89 -24.94
C ASP A 38 -5.74 -7.55 -25.80
N SER A 39 -6.19 -8.76 -25.42
CA SER A 39 -7.25 -9.49 -26.13
C SER A 39 -8.60 -8.76 -26.15
N HIS A 40 -8.79 -7.86 -25.17
CA HIS A 40 -9.96 -6.97 -25.09
C HIS A 40 -9.71 -5.58 -25.68
N ASN A 41 -8.53 -5.35 -26.30
CA ASN A 41 -8.14 -4.07 -26.90
C ASN A 41 -8.21 -2.89 -25.91
N ILE A 42 -7.86 -3.11 -24.65
CA ILE A 42 -7.84 -2.05 -23.62
C ILE A 42 -6.49 -1.33 -23.68
N PRO A 43 -6.45 -0.04 -24.03
CA PRO A 43 -5.19 0.69 -24.13
C PRO A 43 -4.64 1.00 -22.72
N TYR A 44 -3.34 0.82 -22.55
CA TYR A 44 -2.62 1.08 -21.30
C TYR A 44 -1.25 1.72 -21.55
N TYR A 45 -0.60 2.14 -20.49
CA TYR A 45 0.76 2.69 -20.51
C TYR A 45 1.51 2.35 -19.22
N GLU A 46 2.83 2.27 -19.32
CA GLU A 46 3.69 2.23 -18.14
C GLU A 46 3.89 3.64 -17.58
N LYS A 47 3.58 3.83 -16.30
CA LYS A 47 3.75 5.12 -15.63
C LYS A 47 5.18 5.29 -15.10
N LYS A 48 5.63 4.37 -14.26
CA LYS A 48 6.98 4.27 -13.68
C LYS A 48 7.16 2.92 -12.99
N LEU A 49 8.39 2.45 -12.87
CA LEU A 49 8.73 1.26 -12.08
C LEU A 49 7.85 0.04 -12.41
N GLY A 50 7.57 -0.18 -13.67
CA GLY A 50 6.76 -1.32 -14.11
C GLY A 50 5.24 -1.21 -13.87
N GLN A 51 4.75 -0.10 -13.32
CA GLN A 51 3.33 0.09 -13.02
C GLN A 51 2.53 0.30 -14.30
N LEU A 52 1.58 -0.60 -14.62
CA LEU A 52 0.73 -0.49 -15.80
C LEU A 52 -0.64 0.11 -15.44
N PHE A 53 -1.00 1.15 -16.18
CA PHE A 53 -2.26 1.88 -16.01
C PHE A 53 -3.10 1.86 -17.28
N CYS A 54 -4.41 1.60 -17.16
CA CYS A 54 -5.34 1.84 -18.27
C CYS A 54 -5.29 3.33 -18.67
N GLN A 55 -5.34 3.62 -19.96
CA GLN A 55 -5.47 5.01 -20.45
C GLN A 55 -6.82 5.62 -20.10
N GLY A 56 -7.87 4.80 -20.10
CA GLY A 56 -9.21 5.20 -19.70
C GLY A 56 -9.49 5.05 -18.21
N THR A 57 -10.51 4.32 -17.86
CA THR A 57 -10.98 4.16 -16.48
C THR A 57 -10.88 2.70 -16.00
N SER A 58 -10.99 2.49 -14.68
CA SER A 58 -11.06 1.14 -14.09
C SER A 58 -12.25 0.31 -14.61
N ARG A 59 -13.27 0.97 -15.15
CA ARG A 59 -14.45 0.29 -15.75
C ARG A 59 -14.07 -0.61 -16.91
N GLU A 60 -13.01 -0.30 -17.64
CA GLU A 60 -12.53 -1.14 -18.76
C GLU A 60 -12.14 -2.53 -18.26
N ILE A 61 -11.35 -2.60 -17.15
CA ILE A 61 -11.00 -3.89 -16.52
C ILE A 61 -12.23 -4.59 -15.95
N VAL A 62 -13.14 -3.87 -15.29
CA VAL A 62 -14.37 -4.44 -14.76
C VAL A 62 -15.21 -5.03 -15.89
N ASN A 63 -15.42 -4.30 -16.98
CA ASN A 63 -16.20 -4.76 -18.13
C ASN A 63 -15.55 -5.97 -18.83
N MET A 64 -14.21 -5.99 -18.92
CA MET A 64 -13.46 -7.14 -19.41
C MET A 64 -13.78 -8.38 -18.58
N LEU A 65 -13.65 -8.30 -17.24
CA LEU A 65 -13.93 -9.42 -16.35
C LEU A 65 -15.40 -9.89 -16.42
N ILE A 66 -16.36 -8.95 -16.49
CA ILE A 66 -17.78 -9.29 -16.69
C ILE A 66 -17.97 -10.04 -18.01
N THR A 67 -17.33 -9.57 -19.10
CA THR A 67 -17.40 -10.24 -20.40
C THR A 67 -16.82 -11.66 -20.35
N GLU A 68 -15.74 -11.88 -19.63
CA GLU A 68 -15.18 -13.23 -19.44
C GLU A 68 -16.09 -14.13 -18.61
N CYS A 69 -16.75 -13.59 -17.57
CA CYS A 69 -17.78 -14.31 -16.83
C CYS A 69 -18.95 -14.74 -17.76
N ASP A 70 -19.46 -13.81 -18.58
CA ASP A 70 -20.57 -14.09 -19.50
C ASP A 70 -20.16 -15.16 -20.54
N ARG A 71 -18.94 -15.05 -21.10
CA ARG A 71 -18.42 -16.03 -22.07
C ARG A 71 -18.26 -17.43 -21.49
N SER A 72 -17.89 -17.53 -20.22
CA SER A 72 -17.72 -18.81 -19.51
C SER A 72 -19.04 -19.35 -18.94
N GLY A 73 -20.14 -18.61 -19.01
CA GLY A 73 -21.41 -18.97 -18.42
C GLY A 73 -21.49 -18.76 -16.90
N ALA A 74 -20.52 -18.07 -16.30
CA ALA A 74 -20.55 -17.73 -14.89
C ALA A 74 -21.64 -16.67 -14.62
N LYS A 75 -22.43 -16.87 -13.56
CA LYS A 75 -23.51 -15.95 -13.19
C LYS A 75 -23.05 -14.98 -12.13
N ILE A 76 -23.25 -13.69 -12.36
CA ILE A 76 -23.02 -12.62 -11.38
C ILE A 76 -24.37 -12.16 -10.85
N GLU A 77 -24.62 -12.34 -9.56
CA GLU A 77 -25.81 -11.82 -8.89
C GLU A 77 -25.40 -10.62 -8.02
N LEU A 78 -26.05 -9.48 -8.24
CA LEU A 78 -25.84 -8.25 -7.47
C LEU A 78 -26.84 -8.13 -6.32
N ASP A 79 -26.59 -7.19 -5.39
CA ASP A 79 -27.45 -6.91 -4.24
C ASP A 79 -27.72 -8.14 -3.37
N CYS A 80 -26.71 -9.01 -3.27
CA CYS A 80 -26.75 -10.24 -2.49
C CYS A 80 -26.21 -10.00 -1.08
N ASN A 81 -27.06 -10.22 -0.07
CA ASN A 81 -26.65 -10.25 1.33
C ASN A 81 -26.46 -11.71 1.77
N VAL A 82 -25.21 -12.12 1.96
CA VAL A 82 -24.87 -13.43 2.50
C VAL A 82 -25.12 -13.42 4.00
N GLN A 83 -26.06 -14.22 4.46
CA GLN A 83 -26.52 -14.27 5.86
C GLN A 83 -25.84 -15.37 6.65
N GLU A 84 -25.68 -16.54 6.06
CA GLU A 84 -25.13 -17.72 6.71
C GLU A 84 -24.37 -18.61 5.73
N VAL A 85 -23.31 -19.23 6.22
CA VAL A 85 -22.52 -20.25 5.51
C VAL A 85 -22.37 -21.46 6.42
N GLN A 86 -22.75 -22.64 5.93
CA GLN A 86 -22.60 -23.90 6.64
C GLN A 86 -21.98 -24.95 5.72
N LEU A 87 -21.23 -25.88 6.28
CA LEU A 87 -20.76 -27.08 5.63
C LEU A 87 -21.49 -28.30 6.26
N LEU A 88 -22.33 -28.93 5.47
CA LEU A 88 -22.98 -30.17 5.83
C LEU A 88 -22.38 -31.29 4.97
N ASN A 89 -23.15 -31.91 4.09
CA ASN A 89 -22.63 -32.74 3.00
C ASN A 89 -22.12 -31.93 1.81
N ARG A 90 -22.53 -30.66 1.69
CA ARG A 90 -22.13 -29.63 0.74
C ARG A 90 -22.12 -28.27 1.44
N TYR A 91 -21.60 -27.23 0.78
CA TYR A 91 -21.74 -25.86 1.28
C TYR A 91 -23.17 -25.38 1.10
N HIS A 92 -23.73 -24.86 2.17
CA HIS A 92 -25.05 -24.25 2.24
C HIS A 92 -24.83 -22.76 2.52
N VAL A 93 -25.19 -21.91 1.55
CA VAL A 93 -25.05 -20.47 1.64
C VAL A 93 -26.41 -19.82 1.56
N THR A 94 -26.87 -19.16 2.62
CA THR A 94 -28.12 -18.41 2.63
C THR A 94 -27.87 -16.99 2.14
N VAL A 95 -28.52 -16.62 1.04
CA VAL A 95 -28.40 -15.32 0.38
C VAL A 95 -29.79 -14.74 0.17
N ASN A 96 -30.11 -13.58 0.77
CA ASN A 96 -31.43 -12.97 0.70
C ASN A 96 -32.55 -13.99 0.97
N ASP A 97 -32.44 -14.75 2.05
CA ASP A 97 -33.37 -15.84 2.47
C ASP A 97 -33.49 -17.00 1.49
N ARG A 98 -32.65 -17.07 0.45
CA ARG A 98 -32.57 -18.17 -0.51
C ARG A 98 -31.36 -19.05 -0.18
N LEU A 99 -31.56 -20.35 -0.14
CA LEU A 99 -30.48 -21.33 0.04
C LEU A 99 -29.83 -21.67 -1.30
N ILE A 100 -28.51 -21.50 -1.36
CA ILE A 100 -27.65 -21.96 -2.44
C ILE A 100 -26.80 -23.12 -1.93
N GLN A 101 -26.65 -24.16 -2.74
CA GLN A 101 -25.80 -25.31 -2.41
C GLN A 101 -24.70 -25.44 -3.46
N SER A 102 -23.48 -25.75 -3.01
CA SER A 102 -22.32 -25.99 -3.87
C SER A 102 -21.35 -27.00 -3.27
N ASP A 103 -20.57 -27.63 -4.11
CA ASP A 103 -19.49 -28.55 -3.66
C ASP A 103 -18.27 -27.75 -3.18
N SER A 104 -18.08 -26.55 -3.70
CA SER A 104 -16.99 -25.66 -3.35
C SER A 104 -17.49 -24.26 -3.00
N LEU A 105 -16.72 -23.56 -2.15
CA LEU A 105 -16.94 -22.16 -1.76
C LEU A 105 -15.63 -21.39 -1.84
N VAL A 106 -15.60 -20.32 -2.64
CA VAL A 106 -14.45 -19.42 -2.74
C VAL A 106 -14.74 -18.12 -1.99
N MET A 107 -13.92 -17.83 -1.00
CA MET A 107 -13.94 -16.57 -0.26
C MET A 107 -13.08 -15.52 -0.99
N ALA A 108 -13.74 -14.65 -1.75
CA ALA A 108 -13.14 -13.62 -2.60
C ALA A 108 -13.58 -12.19 -2.23
N THR A 109 -13.99 -11.97 -0.96
CA THR A 109 -14.58 -10.69 -0.53
C THR A 109 -13.55 -9.59 -0.24
N GLY A 110 -12.28 -9.87 -0.47
CA GLY A 110 -11.18 -8.96 -0.17
C GLY A 110 -10.91 -8.79 1.32
N GLY A 111 -10.05 -7.84 1.65
CA GLY A 111 -9.68 -7.48 3.02
C GLY A 111 -10.64 -6.48 3.67
N ALA A 112 -10.15 -5.73 4.66
CA ALA A 112 -10.92 -4.72 5.39
C ALA A 112 -10.70 -3.28 4.86
N SER A 113 -9.82 -3.10 3.86
CA SER A 113 -9.47 -1.79 3.30
C SER A 113 -10.62 -1.21 2.48
N ILE A 114 -10.76 0.12 2.49
CA ILE A 114 -11.76 0.91 1.76
C ILE A 114 -13.20 0.40 1.99
N PRO A 115 -13.72 0.37 3.24
CA PRO A 115 -15.05 -0.16 3.55
C PRO A 115 -16.19 0.55 2.80
N GLN A 116 -16.01 1.81 2.37
CA GLN A 116 -16.99 2.52 1.54
C GLN A 116 -17.15 1.92 0.13
N MET A 117 -16.25 1.05 -0.31
CA MET A 117 -16.37 0.28 -1.55
C MET A 117 -17.01 -1.10 -1.34
N GLY A 118 -17.53 -1.38 -0.14
CA GLY A 118 -18.21 -2.62 0.19
C GLY A 118 -17.31 -3.69 0.81
N SER A 119 -16.02 -3.39 1.06
CA SER A 119 -15.16 -4.34 1.76
C SER A 119 -15.63 -4.55 3.21
N THR A 120 -15.53 -5.79 3.68
CA THR A 120 -15.95 -6.18 5.01
C THR A 120 -14.92 -7.15 5.61
N LYS A 121 -15.10 -7.48 6.88
CA LYS A 121 -14.31 -8.54 7.51
C LYS A 121 -14.94 -9.94 7.35
N PHE A 122 -15.85 -10.09 6.40
CA PHE A 122 -16.65 -11.32 6.25
C PHE A 122 -15.79 -12.56 6.00
N THR A 123 -14.81 -12.48 5.10
CA THR A 123 -13.88 -13.60 4.88
C THR A 123 -13.20 -14.06 6.17
N TYR A 124 -12.78 -13.12 7.03
CA TYR A 124 -12.10 -13.47 8.30
C TYR A 124 -13.05 -14.11 9.29
N GLN A 125 -14.33 -13.72 9.31
CA GLN A 125 -15.36 -14.34 10.13
C GLN A 125 -15.62 -15.78 9.67
N ILE A 126 -15.71 -16.00 8.36
CA ILE A 126 -15.87 -17.35 7.79
C ILE A 126 -14.62 -18.20 8.06
N ALA A 127 -13.42 -17.69 7.89
CA ALA A 127 -12.20 -18.41 8.24
C ALA A 127 -12.22 -18.87 9.70
N GLN A 128 -12.51 -17.96 10.63
CA GLN A 128 -12.61 -18.28 12.07
C GLN A 128 -13.73 -19.29 12.37
N GLN A 129 -14.90 -19.16 11.73
CA GLN A 129 -16.02 -20.09 11.87
C GLN A 129 -15.64 -21.51 11.51
N PHE A 130 -14.83 -21.68 10.48
CA PHE A 130 -14.33 -22.98 10.03
C PHE A 130 -13.01 -23.40 10.69
N GLY A 131 -12.52 -22.65 11.67
CA GLY A 131 -11.30 -23.00 12.40
C GLY A 131 -10.00 -22.68 11.66
N VAL A 132 -10.05 -21.92 10.54
CA VAL A 132 -8.87 -21.44 9.83
C VAL A 132 -8.33 -20.19 10.54
N PRO A 133 -7.09 -20.18 11.04
CA PRO A 133 -6.52 -19.03 11.73
C PRO A 133 -6.44 -17.78 10.84
N VAL A 134 -6.51 -16.64 11.49
CA VAL A 134 -6.35 -15.32 10.86
C VAL A 134 -5.24 -14.58 11.60
N THR A 135 -4.24 -14.11 10.90
CA THR A 135 -3.15 -13.31 11.45
C THR A 135 -3.61 -11.92 11.85
N GLU A 136 -2.76 -11.13 12.52
CA GLU A 136 -3.10 -9.77 12.92
C GLU A 136 -3.38 -8.89 11.69
N ILE A 137 -4.62 -8.39 11.59
CA ILE A 137 -5.05 -7.55 10.47
C ILE A 137 -4.80 -6.09 10.81
N ARG A 138 -4.05 -5.38 9.95
CA ARG A 138 -3.72 -3.97 10.10
C ARG A 138 -3.93 -3.21 8.78
N PRO A 139 -4.23 -1.90 8.82
CA PRO A 139 -4.20 -1.09 7.59
C PRO A 139 -2.77 -0.97 7.08
N GLY A 140 -2.56 -1.20 5.79
CA GLY A 140 -1.30 -1.04 5.06
C GLY A 140 -1.43 -0.04 3.92
N LEU A 141 -0.31 0.44 3.39
CA LEU A 141 -0.27 1.49 2.37
C LEU A 141 -1.22 2.64 2.73
N VAL A 142 -1.04 3.20 3.92
CA VAL A 142 -1.97 4.12 4.57
C VAL A 142 -1.27 5.40 5.03
N PRO A 143 -1.90 6.59 4.92
CA PRO A 143 -1.33 7.82 5.44
C PRO A 143 -1.10 7.76 6.95
N LEU A 144 -0.01 8.40 7.41
CA LEU A 144 0.34 8.54 8.83
C LEU A 144 -0.20 9.85 9.39
N THR A 145 -0.78 9.79 10.58
CA THR A 145 -1.41 10.93 11.24
C THR A 145 -0.54 11.52 12.35
N PHE A 146 -0.76 12.78 12.65
CA PHE A 146 -0.13 13.47 13.77
C PHE A 146 -1.16 14.13 14.66
N SER A 147 -0.73 14.61 15.85
CA SER A 147 -1.52 15.38 16.79
C SER A 147 -0.75 16.63 17.24
N GLY A 148 -1.47 17.55 17.90
CA GLY A 148 -0.88 18.75 18.49
C GLY A 148 -0.12 19.63 17.49
N PRO A 149 1.01 20.25 17.90
CA PRO A 149 1.76 21.19 17.04
C PRO A 149 2.25 20.59 15.73
N ARG A 150 2.51 19.27 15.69
CA ARG A 150 2.95 18.59 14.47
C ARG A 150 1.83 18.51 13.44
N LEU A 151 0.59 18.30 13.89
CA LEU A 151 -0.57 18.33 13.01
C LEU A 151 -0.76 19.71 12.38
N GLU A 152 -0.66 20.78 13.19
CA GLU A 152 -0.77 22.16 12.67
C GLU A 152 0.33 22.47 11.65
N PHE A 153 1.56 21.99 11.88
CA PHE A 153 2.63 22.09 10.90
C PHE A 153 2.27 21.41 9.58
N CYS A 154 1.72 20.19 9.62
CA CYS A 154 1.29 19.47 8.41
C CYS A 154 0.14 20.19 7.69
N LYS A 155 -0.86 20.69 8.42
CA LYS A 155 -1.99 21.44 7.84
C LYS A 155 -1.54 22.67 7.06
N ASN A 156 -0.56 23.43 7.60
CA ASN A 156 0.00 24.61 6.94
C ASN A 156 0.76 24.29 5.65
N LEU A 157 1.13 23.04 5.47
CA LEU A 157 1.86 22.54 4.29
C LEU A 157 1.00 21.61 3.42
N ALA A 158 -0.30 21.46 3.71
CA ALA A 158 -1.16 20.53 3.00
C ALA A 158 -1.12 20.78 1.47
N GLY A 159 -0.95 19.68 0.72
CA GLY A 159 -0.75 19.70 -0.74
C GLY A 159 0.72 19.82 -1.17
N LEU A 160 1.65 20.10 -0.26
CA LEU A 160 3.07 20.16 -0.58
C LEU A 160 3.65 18.75 -0.68
N SER A 161 4.35 18.47 -1.78
CA SER A 161 5.08 17.21 -1.99
C SER A 161 6.59 17.49 -2.03
N ILE A 162 7.39 16.57 -1.44
CA ILE A 162 8.85 16.67 -1.41
C ILE A 162 9.44 15.29 -1.73
N PRO A 163 10.29 15.14 -2.76
CA PRO A 163 11.09 13.94 -2.98
C PRO A 163 11.97 13.66 -1.77
N SER A 164 11.94 12.45 -1.24
CA SER A 164 12.58 12.13 0.04
C SER A 164 12.95 10.66 0.09
N ILE A 165 13.83 10.29 1.03
CA ILE A 165 13.98 8.92 1.47
C ILE A 165 13.34 8.82 2.84
N VAL A 166 12.42 7.86 2.99
CA VAL A 166 11.76 7.58 4.27
C VAL A 166 12.17 6.20 4.78
N SER A 167 12.60 6.13 6.03
CA SER A 167 13.04 4.89 6.66
C SER A 167 12.33 4.63 7.99
N SER A 168 12.11 3.35 8.28
CA SER A 168 11.66 2.85 9.59
C SER A 168 12.17 1.42 9.78
N ASN A 169 12.77 1.14 10.93
CA ASN A 169 13.46 -0.13 11.16
C ASN A 169 14.51 -0.42 10.06
N SER A 170 14.40 -1.57 9.39
CA SER A 170 15.28 -1.98 8.27
C SER A 170 14.78 -1.58 6.88
N TYR A 171 13.58 -0.99 6.79
CA TYR A 171 12.96 -0.64 5.52
C TYR A 171 13.23 0.80 5.14
N GLN A 172 13.38 1.04 3.85
CA GLN A 172 13.63 2.35 3.27
C GLN A 172 12.97 2.47 1.89
N PHE A 173 12.31 3.62 1.64
CA PHE A 173 11.67 3.91 0.37
C PHE A 173 12.06 5.30 -0.11
N GLU A 174 12.51 5.36 -1.37
CA GLU A 174 12.87 6.61 -2.05
C GLU A 174 11.75 7.03 -3.00
N GLU A 175 10.88 7.88 -2.53
CA GLU A 175 9.73 8.44 -3.24
C GLU A 175 9.31 9.75 -2.58
N SER A 176 8.32 10.43 -3.15
CA SER A 176 7.81 11.66 -2.56
C SER A 176 6.97 11.41 -1.30
N ILE A 177 7.14 12.28 -0.32
CA ILE A 177 6.17 12.50 0.76
C ILE A 177 5.16 13.57 0.34
N LEU A 178 3.97 13.56 0.93
CA LEU A 178 2.91 14.56 0.72
C LEU A 178 2.35 15.00 2.08
N PHE A 179 2.35 16.28 2.36
CA PHE A 179 1.68 16.84 3.53
C PHE A 179 0.16 16.90 3.31
N THR A 180 -0.60 16.54 4.35
CA THR A 180 -2.06 16.53 4.32
C THR A 180 -2.64 17.25 5.54
N HIS A 181 -3.95 17.47 5.55
CA HIS A 181 -4.65 18.07 6.70
C HIS A 181 -4.67 17.17 7.95
N LYS A 182 -4.29 15.90 7.85
CA LYS A 182 -4.26 14.94 8.97
C LYS A 182 -2.85 14.50 9.35
N GLY A 183 -1.87 14.76 8.48
CA GLY A 183 -0.51 14.32 8.68
C GLY A 183 0.29 14.28 7.38
N ILE A 184 0.84 13.13 7.05
CA ILE A 184 1.64 12.91 5.84
C ILE A 184 1.18 11.65 5.09
N SER A 185 1.29 11.73 3.78
CA SER A 185 0.97 10.70 2.80
C SER A 185 2.05 10.70 1.70
N GLY A 186 1.71 10.23 0.53
CA GLY A 186 2.60 10.11 -0.62
C GLY A 186 3.26 8.73 -0.69
N PRO A 187 3.79 8.33 -1.85
CA PRO A 187 4.23 6.97 -2.08
C PRO A 187 5.23 6.43 -1.06
N ALA A 188 6.21 7.25 -0.62
CA ALA A 188 7.17 6.83 0.39
C ALA A 188 6.51 6.55 1.75
N ILE A 189 5.52 7.36 2.13
CA ILE A 189 4.78 7.19 3.40
C ILE A 189 3.83 6.01 3.33
N LEU A 190 3.12 5.82 2.23
CA LEU A 190 2.24 4.67 2.05
C LEU A 190 3.03 3.37 2.19
N GLN A 191 4.16 3.25 1.51
CA GLN A 191 5.00 2.06 1.60
C GLN A 191 5.57 1.85 3.00
N ILE A 192 6.18 2.88 3.63
CA ILE A 192 6.77 2.73 4.96
C ILE A 192 5.73 2.41 6.04
N SER A 193 4.46 2.82 5.85
CA SER A 193 3.38 2.57 6.80
C SER A 193 3.11 1.09 7.03
N SER A 194 3.35 0.25 6.04
CA SER A 194 3.22 -1.22 6.15
C SER A 194 4.21 -1.81 7.15
N HIS A 195 5.40 -1.21 7.26
CA HIS A 195 6.49 -1.65 8.14
C HIS A 195 6.60 -0.84 9.44
N TRP A 196 5.88 0.30 9.51
CA TRP A 196 5.84 1.13 10.71
C TRP A 196 5.04 0.45 11.83
N ARG A 197 5.46 0.70 13.08
CA ARG A 197 4.76 0.27 14.29
C ARG A 197 4.48 1.46 15.18
N GLU A 198 3.37 1.43 15.90
CA GLU A 198 2.99 2.49 16.84
C GLU A 198 4.13 2.85 17.79
N LYS A 199 4.23 4.13 18.12
CA LYS A 199 5.25 4.73 19.00
C LYS A 199 6.68 4.65 18.45
N LYS A 200 6.91 4.14 17.25
CA LYS A 200 8.23 4.17 16.61
C LYS A 200 8.33 5.40 15.69
N PRO A 201 9.53 5.99 15.55
CA PRO A 201 9.74 7.07 14.60
C PRO A 201 9.77 6.54 13.16
N ILE A 202 9.51 7.46 12.23
CA ILE A 202 10.02 7.38 10.87
C ILE A 202 11.09 8.45 10.72
N THR A 203 12.13 8.16 9.96
CA THR A 203 13.22 9.10 9.65
C THR A 203 13.13 9.50 8.17
N ILE A 204 13.16 10.80 7.89
CA ILE A 204 13.04 11.34 6.55
C ILE A 204 14.35 12.06 6.16
N ASP A 205 14.97 11.63 5.06
CA ASP A 205 15.97 12.43 4.34
C ASP A 205 15.24 13.31 3.31
N LEU A 206 15.23 14.62 3.57
CA LEU A 206 14.56 15.61 2.72
C LEU A 206 15.40 16.06 1.51
N LEU A 207 16.65 15.61 1.44
CA LEU A 207 17.61 15.97 0.40
C LEU A 207 18.44 14.73 0.00
N PRO A 208 17.77 13.69 -0.57
CA PRO A 208 18.49 12.50 -1.04
C PRO A 208 19.61 12.89 -2.01
N HIS A 209 20.74 12.18 -1.93
CA HIS A 209 21.88 12.34 -2.83
C HIS A 209 22.52 13.75 -2.88
N PHE A 210 22.13 14.66 -1.95
CA PHE A 210 22.66 16.02 -1.90
C PHE A 210 23.49 16.21 -0.63
N ASP A 211 24.76 16.61 -0.80
CA ASP A 211 25.65 16.95 0.32
C ASP A 211 25.37 18.38 0.81
N LEU A 212 24.34 18.49 1.66
CA LEU A 212 23.91 19.77 2.21
C LEU A 212 25.00 20.41 3.07
N LEU A 213 25.78 19.64 3.81
CA LEU A 213 26.81 20.19 4.70
C LEU A 213 27.91 20.90 3.92
N SER A 214 28.49 20.24 2.93
CA SER A 214 29.52 20.82 2.07
C SER A 214 28.97 22.03 1.30
N HIS A 215 27.73 21.92 0.81
CA HIS A 215 27.06 23.02 0.13
C HIS A 215 26.91 24.26 1.02
N LEU A 216 26.41 24.13 2.25
CA LEU A 216 26.23 25.25 3.16
C LEU A 216 27.58 25.88 3.58
N LYS A 217 28.64 25.09 3.76
CA LYS A 217 29.99 25.61 4.02
C LYS A 217 30.54 26.42 2.85
N SER A 218 30.34 25.94 1.63
CA SER A 218 30.69 26.67 0.41
C SER A 218 29.91 27.97 0.28
N GLU A 219 28.58 27.93 0.45
CA GLU A 219 27.71 29.12 0.39
C GLU A 219 28.09 30.17 1.46
N ARG A 220 28.52 29.75 2.65
CA ARG A 220 29.02 30.68 3.68
C ARG A 220 30.24 31.46 3.22
N SER A 221 31.11 30.86 2.41
CA SER A 221 32.29 31.54 1.85
C SER A 221 31.90 32.45 0.67
N LEU A 222 30.99 31.96 -0.20
CA LEU A 222 30.60 32.69 -1.41
C LEU A 222 29.58 33.82 -1.15
N HIS A 223 28.62 33.54 -0.26
CA HIS A 223 27.47 34.42 0.02
C HIS A 223 27.27 34.64 1.53
N PRO A 224 28.27 35.15 2.28
CA PRO A 224 28.30 35.19 3.74
C PRO A 224 27.11 35.94 4.37
N ARG A 225 26.54 36.93 3.68
CA ARG A 225 25.41 37.73 4.19
C ARG A 225 24.05 37.15 3.87
N SER A 226 23.98 36.07 3.07
CA SER A 226 22.70 35.44 2.74
C SER A 226 22.09 34.76 3.97
N ALA A 227 20.78 34.92 4.18
CA ALA A 227 20.05 34.20 5.20
C ALA A 227 20.08 32.70 4.91
N LEU A 228 20.21 31.86 5.96
CA LEU A 228 20.19 30.41 5.82
C LEU A 228 18.93 29.91 5.12
N THR A 229 17.77 30.50 5.44
CA THR A 229 16.47 30.17 4.83
C THR A 229 16.44 30.46 3.32
N THR A 230 17.13 31.52 2.87
CA THR A 230 17.28 31.83 1.44
C THR A 230 18.08 30.74 0.72
N LEU A 231 19.19 30.30 1.32
CA LEU A 231 20.05 29.26 0.75
C LEU A 231 19.32 27.92 0.67
N LEU A 232 18.64 27.52 1.75
CA LEU A 232 17.86 26.28 1.80
C LEU A 232 16.67 26.30 0.81
N SER A 233 16.07 27.48 0.55
CA SER A 233 14.96 27.63 -0.41
C SER A 233 15.36 27.45 -1.88
N ARG A 234 16.65 27.29 -2.18
CA ARG A 234 17.14 26.87 -3.50
C ARG A 234 17.04 25.35 -3.70
N GLN A 235 17.00 24.57 -2.61
CA GLN A 235 17.00 23.11 -2.61
C GLN A 235 15.66 22.53 -2.16
N LEU A 236 14.94 23.22 -1.28
CA LEU A 236 13.67 22.80 -0.71
C LEU A 236 12.56 23.82 -1.02
N PRO A 237 11.30 23.41 -1.06
CA PRO A 237 10.18 24.32 -1.28
C PRO A 237 10.16 25.46 -0.27
N ARG A 238 10.00 26.70 -0.76
CA ARG A 238 10.04 27.92 0.06
C ARG A 238 9.06 27.89 1.24
N ASN A 239 7.84 27.38 1.01
CA ASN A 239 6.82 27.29 2.06
C ASN A 239 7.26 26.34 3.18
N PHE A 240 7.94 25.24 2.83
CA PHE A 240 8.48 24.30 3.79
C PHE A 240 9.61 24.92 4.63
N VAL A 241 10.58 25.56 3.98
CA VAL A 241 11.68 26.26 4.67
C VAL A 241 11.13 27.35 5.60
N LYS A 242 10.13 28.11 5.15
CA LYS A 242 9.46 29.12 5.98
C LYS A 242 8.77 28.52 7.20
N ALA A 243 8.10 27.37 7.04
CA ALA A 243 7.44 26.69 8.15
C ALA A 243 8.43 26.14 9.19
N LEU A 244 9.66 25.82 8.79
CA LEU A 244 10.74 25.41 9.69
C LEU A 244 11.46 26.57 10.36
N SER A 245 11.37 27.79 9.78
CA SER A 245 12.07 28.99 10.26
C SER A 245 11.60 29.37 11.67
N GLY A 246 12.54 29.79 12.50
CA GLY A 246 12.28 30.22 13.88
C GLY A 246 12.14 29.08 14.89
N THR A 247 11.57 27.95 14.51
CA THR A 247 11.39 26.80 15.41
C THR A 247 12.52 25.76 15.24
N TYR A 248 12.85 25.43 14.00
CA TYR A 248 13.84 24.39 13.67
C TYR A 248 15.07 24.92 12.97
N LEU A 249 14.95 26.06 12.28
CA LEU A 249 16.01 26.69 11.50
C LEU A 249 16.24 28.13 11.98
N PRO A 250 17.50 28.56 12.22
CA PRO A 250 17.79 29.94 12.51
C PRO A 250 17.61 30.78 11.24
N ASP A 251 16.83 31.86 11.34
CA ASP A 251 16.64 32.80 10.23
C ASP A 251 17.58 34.00 10.37
N ARG A 252 18.86 33.77 10.02
CA ARG A 252 19.91 34.79 10.11
C ARG A 252 21.00 34.52 9.07
N PRO A 253 21.89 35.52 8.80
CA PRO A 253 22.99 35.35 7.85
C PRO A 253 23.89 34.17 8.18
N ILE A 254 24.28 33.41 7.15
CA ILE A 254 25.00 32.15 7.32
C ILE A 254 26.39 32.33 7.96
N ASN A 255 27.05 33.49 7.75
CA ASN A 255 28.33 33.81 8.38
C ASN A 255 28.24 33.99 9.91
N THR A 256 27.05 34.21 10.46
CA THR A 256 26.82 34.29 11.91
C THR A 256 26.64 32.94 12.57
N LEU A 257 26.58 31.85 11.76
CA LEU A 257 26.43 30.49 12.22
C LEU A 257 27.80 29.82 12.40
N SER A 258 28.00 29.18 13.55
CA SER A 258 29.17 28.31 13.75
C SER A 258 29.09 27.03 12.93
N ASP A 259 30.20 26.36 12.71
CA ASP A 259 30.26 25.05 12.04
C ASP A 259 29.32 24.05 12.69
N LYS A 260 29.27 24.03 14.02
CA LYS A 260 28.34 23.15 14.77
C LYS A 260 26.87 23.43 14.47
N HIS A 261 26.50 24.69 14.25
CA HIS A 261 25.12 25.05 13.86
C HIS A 261 24.81 24.59 12.43
N ILE A 262 25.73 24.78 11.49
CA ILE A 262 25.57 24.36 10.10
C ILE A 262 25.46 22.83 10.02
N ASP A 263 26.32 22.11 10.73
CA ASP A 263 26.30 20.66 10.82
C ASP A 263 24.98 20.14 11.42
N SER A 264 24.50 20.77 12.51
CA SER A 264 23.20 20.44 13.11
C SER A 264 22.03 20.64 12.15
N VAL A 265 22.03 21.72 11.38
CA VAL A 265 20.99 21.97 10.37
C VAL A 265 21.03 20.91 9.27
N ALA A 266 22.22 20.63 8.73
CA ALA A 266 22.39 19.63 7.69
C ALA A 266 21.93 18.25 8.17
N THR A 267 22.36 17.85 9.38
CA THR A 267 21.97 16.58 9.99
C THR A 267 20.47 16.48 10.19
N LYS A 268 19.81 17.53 10.72
CA LYS A 268 18.36 17.52 10.96
C LYS A 268 17.53 17.42 9.69
N LEU A 269 17.96 18.00 8.58
CA LEU A 269 17.25 17.93 7.31
C LEU A 269 17.48 16.60 6.58
N LYS A 270 18.60 15.94 6.83
CA LYS A 270 18.93 14.60 6.32
C LYS A 270 18.46 13.45 7.21
N LYS A 271 18.14 13.74 8.48
CA LYS A 271 17.63 12.77 9.47
C LYS A 271 16.53 13.44 10.28
N TRP A 272 15.41 13.67 9.62
CA TRP A 272 14.26 14.30 10.25
C TRP A 272 13.33 13.26 10.85
N ASP A 273 13.47 13.06 12.17
CA ASP A 273 12.66 12.08 12.90
C ASP A 273 11.28 12.63 13.20
N LEU A 274 10.27 11.87 12.81
CA LEU A 274 8.86 12.13 13.09
C LEU A 274 8.25 10.95 13.84
N TYR A 275 7.40 11.25 14.81
CA TYR A 275 6.66 10.27 15.61
C TYR A 275 5.17 10.35 15.25
N PRO A 276 4.68 9.53 14.32
CA PRO A 276 3.26 9.51 14.00
C PRO A 276 2.41 9.10 15.21
N SER A 277 1.23 9.69 15.33
CA SER A 277 0.25 9.34 16.37
C SER A 277 -0.57 8.11 16.01
N GLY A 278 -0.57 7.70 14.73
CA GLY A 278 -1.32 6.58 14.19
C GLY A 278 -1.40 6.65 12.68
N THR A 279 -2.37 5.94 12.12
CA THR A 279 -2.71 5.94 10.69
C THR A 279 -4.10 6.50 10.46
N GLU A 280 -4.47 6.79 9.20
CA GLU A 280 -5.87 7.13 8.86
C GLU A 280 -6.81 5.92 8.88
N GLY A 281 -6.30 4.71 9.14
CA GLY A 281 -7.07 3.48 9.27
C GLY A 281 -7.56 2.92 7.93
N TYR A 282 -8.40 1.89 8.00
CA TYR A 282 -8.90 1.16 6.83
C TYR A 282 -9.66 2.01 5.82
N ARG A 283 -10.21 3.13 6.26
CA ARG A 283 -10.98 4.02 5.38
C ARG A 283 -10.15 4.56 4.20
N THR A 284 -8.85 4.70 4.40
CA THR A 284 -7.90 5.26 3.42
C THR A 284 -6.75 4.32 3.10
N ALA A 285 -6.66 3.19 3.80
CA ALA A 285 -5.67 2.16 3.51
C ALA A 285 -5.92 1.55 2.14
N GLU A 286 -4.88 1.41 1.32
CA GLU A 286 -5.01 0.76 0.01
C GLU A 286 -5.10 -0.77 0.14
N VAL A 287 -4.55 -1.34 1.23
CA VAL A 287 -4.55 -2.79 1.49
C VAL A 287 -4.72 -3.08 2.98
N SER A 288 -5.15 -4.30 3.27
CA SER A 288 -5.07 -4.92 4.59
C SER A 288 -3.80 -5.76 4.68
N LEU A 289 -3.00 -5.52 5.70
CA LEU A 289 -1.87 -6.38 6.05
C LEU A 289 -2.38 -7.52 6.93
N GLY A 290 -1.75 -8.71 6.82
CA GLY A 290 -2.25 -9.91 7.47
C GLY A 290 -3.45 -10.48 6.72
N GLY A 291 -4.11 -11.46 7.30
CA GLY A 291 -5.25 -12.14 6.69
C GLY A 291 -5.36 -13.60 7.10
N VAL A 292 -6.03 -14.40 6.30
CA VAL A 292 -6.13 -15.85 6.49
C VAL A 292 -4.73 -16.45 6.47
N ASP A 293 -4.39 -17.20 7.52
CA ASP A 293 -3.05 -17.76 7.71
C ASP A 293 -2.71 -18.78 6.62
N THR A 294 -1.68 -18.46 5.85
CA THR A 294 -1.22 -19.24 4.70
C THR A 294 -0.68 -20.62 5.08
N SER A 295 -0.31 -20.86 6.33
CA SER A 295 0.10 -22.18 6.81
C SER A 295 -1.02 -23.22 6.77
N ASN A 296 -2.27 -22.76 6.74
CA ASN A 296 -3.48 -23.58 6.69
C ASN A 296 -4.08 -23.69 5.28
N LEU A 297 -3.39 -23.15 4.28
CA LEU A 297 -3.83 -23.17 2.89
C LEU A 297 -2.82 -23.90 1.99
N SER A 298 -3.34 -24.54 0.97
CA SER A 298 -2.53 -25.06 -0.13
C SER A 298 -2.01 -23.91 -1.01
N SER A 299 -0.70 -23.73 -1.10
CA SER A 299 -0.06 -22.71 -1.95
C SER A 299 -0.30 -22.91 -3.45
N ARG A 300 -0.77 -24.10 -3.86
CA ARG A 300 -1.06 -24.44 -5.24
C ARG A 300 -2.51 -24.21 -5.61
N THR A 301 -3.44 -24.52 -4.70
CA THR A 301 -4.87 -24.52 -4.98
C THR A 301 -5.62 -23.39 -4.27
N MET A 302 -5.02 -22.75 -3.30
CA MET A 302 -5.67 -21.78 -2.38
C MET A 302 -6.74 -22.40 -1.49
N GLU A 303 -6.87 -23.73 -1.46
CA GLU A 303 -7.81 -24.49 -0.64
C GLU A 303 -7.35 -24.58 0.82
N ALA A 304 -8.28 -24.54 1.76
CA ALA A 304 -7.99 -24.82 3.17
C ALA A 304 -7.61 -26.29 3.36
N ASN A 305 -6.46 -26.57 4.00
CA ASN A 305 -5.88 -27.91 4.07
C ASN A 305 -6.80 -28.95 4.74
N ASP A 306 -7.57 -28.53 5.76
CA ASP A 306 -8.40 -29.41 6.57
C ASP A 306 -9.91 -29.29 6.23
N ILE A 307 -10.27 -28.48 5.24
CA ILE A 307 -11.68 -28.20 4.91
C ILE A 307 -11.86 -28.29 3.39
N PRO A 308 -12.19 -29.48 2.87
CA PRO A 308 -12.32 -29.70 1.45
C PRO A 308 -13.34 -28.76 0.80
N GLY A 309 -12.96 -28.19 -0.35
CA GLY A 309 -13.79 -27.29 -1.13
C GLY A 309 -13.90 -25.86 -0.60
N LEU A 310 -13.18 -25.48 0.48
CA LEU A 310 -13.12 -24.11 0.96
C LEU A 310 -11.84 -23.42 0.48
N TYR A 311 -11.99 -22.34 -0.28
CA TYR A 311 -10.88 -21.59 -0.88
C TYR A 311 -10.84 -20.16 -0.38
N PHE A 312 -9.63 -19.61 -0.21
CA PHE A 312 -9.42 -18.20 0.13
C PHE A 312 -8.46 -17.56 -0.86
N ILE A 313 -8.84 -16.40 -1.45
CA ILE A 313 -8.05 -15.74 -2.49
C ILE A 313 -7.95 -14.22 -2.26
N GLY A 314 -7.03 -13.60 -2.98
CA GLY A 314 -6.84 -12.16 -3.00
C GLY A 314 -6.38 -11.58 -1.66
N GLU A 315 -6.76 -10.31 -1.42
CA GLU A 315 -6.31 -9.52 -0.27
C GLU A 315 -6.69 -10.12 1.10
N ALA A 316 -7.68 -11.01 1.14
CA ALA A 316 -8.07 -11.65 2.40
C ALA A 316 -7.04 -12.66 2.93
N VAL A 317 -6.14 -13.14 2.08
CA VAL A 317 -5.04 -14.04 2.44
C VAL A 317 -3.84 -13.24 2.93
N ASP A 318 -3.09 -13.76 3.92
CA ASP A 318 -1.87 -13.13 4.45
C ASP A 318 -0.73 -13.11 3.41
N VAL A 319 -0.95 -12.35 2.33
CA VAL A 319 0.02 -12.05 1.27
C VAL A 319 -0.19 -10.61 0.83
N THR A 320 0.82 -9.77 1.01
CA THR A 320 0.72 -8.34 0.68
C THR A 320 1.92 -7.89 -0.14
N GLY A 321 1.67 -7.27 -1.27
CA GLY A 321 2.68 -6.65 -2.11
C GLY A 321 2.82 -5.14 -1.84
N PRO A 322 3.91 -4.52 -2.34
CA PRO A 322 4.13 -3.08 -2.24
C PRO A 322 3.11 -2.28 -3.08
N LEU A 323 3.23 -0.95 -2.99
CA LEU A 323 2.44 -0.03 -3.81
C LEU A 323 2.81 -0.17 -5.29
N GLY A 324 1.79 -0.22 -6.17
CA GLY A 324 2.04 -0.12 -7.61
C GLY A 324 1.62 -1.32 -8.46
N GLY A 325 0.49 -1.95 -8.15
CA GLY A 325 -0.12 -3.01 -8.97
C GLY A 325 0.15 -4.43 -8.46
N TYR A 326 1.04 -4.61 -7.51
CA TYR A 326 1.40 -5.91 -6.94
C TYR A 326 0.20 -6.63 -6.28
N ASN A 327 -0.60 -5.92 -5.50
CA ASN A 327 -1.75 -6.51 -4.82
C ASN A 327 -2.86 -6.94 -5.79
N PHE A 328 -3.00 -6.23 -6.91
CA PHE A 328 -3.85 -6.70 -8.01
C PHE A 328 -3.29 -7.96 -8.66
N GLN A 329 -1.98 -8.00 -8.93
CA GLN A 329 -1.34 -9.20 -9.49
C GLN A 329 -1.54 -10.42 -8.58
N TRP A 330 -1.42 -10.25 -7.25
CA TRP A 330 -1.75 -11.31 -6.30
C TRP A 330 -3.22 -11.76 -6.39
N ALA A 331 -4.15 -10.81 -6.50
CA ALA A 331 -5.57 -11.13 -6.65
C ALA A 331 -5.84 -11.95 -7.92
N TRP A 332 -5.23 -11.57 -9.04
CA TRP A 332 -5.32 -12.32 -10.29
C TRP A 332 -4.72 -13.71 -10.18
N ALA A 333 -3.51 -13.82 -9.66
CA ALA A 333 -2.78 -15.09 -9.55
C ALA A 333 -3.45 -16.08 -8.59
N SER A 334 -3.88 -15.63 -7.42
CA SER A 334 -4.59 -16.48 -6.44
C SER A 334 -5.97 -16.89 -6.95
N GLY A 335 -6.70 -15.97 -7.62
CA GLY A 335 -7.98 -16.28 -8.25
C GLY A 335 -7.85 -17.33 -9.37
N PHE A 336 -6.85 -17.17 -10.23
CA PHE A 336 -6.54 -18.15 -11.28
C PHE A 336 -6.17 -19.51 -10.68
N ALA A 337 -5.30 -19.52 -9.65
CA ALA A 337 -4.88 -20.77 -9.00
C ALA A 337 -6.08 -21.53 -8.43
N ALA A 338 -6.98 -20.86 -7.69
CA ALA A 338 -8.19 -21.49 -7.18
C ALA A 338 -9.11 -22.00 -8.31
N GLY A 339 -9.29 -21.19 -9.35
CA GLY A 339 -10.18 -21.51 -10.48
C GLY A 339 -9.80 -22.77 -11.26
N GLN A 340 -8.59 -23.32 -11.08
CA GLN A 340 -8.17 -24.59 -11.69
C GLN A 340 -8.67 -25.82 -10.91
N TYR A 341 -9.19 -25.65 -9.70
CA TYR A 341 -9.50 -26.75 -8.77
C TYR A 341 -10.91 -26.68 -8.18
N VAL A 342 -11.62 -25.58 -8.35
CA VAL A 342 -13.00 -25.37 -7.83
C VAL A 342 -14.04 -26.21 -8.55
#